data_7c87eac07cd821d41946e0a02fe2f35b
#
_entry.id   7c87eac07cd821d41946e0a02fe2f35b
#
_cell.length_a   1.000
_cell.length_b   1.000
_cell.length_c   1.000
_cell.angle_alpha   90.00
_cell.angle_beta   90.00
_cell.angle_gamma   90.00
#
_symmetry.space_group_name_H-M   'P 1'
#
loop_
_entity.id
_entity.type
_entity.pdbx_description
1 polymer ?
#
loop_
_entity_poly.entity_id
_entity_poly.type
_entity_poly.pdbx_seq_one_letter_code
_entity_poly.pdbx_strand_id
1 'polypeptide(L)'
;ARQWLRQAHYAAGGKGFAHSCWLFTPRWWRWHKPYPETSGYLIENFINNDSAEDDNIAKHTSDWLCDIQHPDGYFFSGTSRIHPSFFNTAQILFGLYHAANHYEDERYKLALRKSRVWLVNSLDEKGRSTRGLYHPGYFASYYSRAIWPILKTGDVDDSGYTLESLNFLWQRRLSNG
;
A
#
# COMPACT_ATOMS: atom_id res chain seq x y z
N ALA A 1 15.73 0.24 -15.41
CA ALA A 1 14.94 0.05 -14.18
C ALA A 1 13.73 -0.88 -14.43
N ARG A 2 12.87 -0.63 -15.43
CA ARG A 2 11.62 -1.38 -15.67
C ARG A 2 11.83 -2.88 -15.92
N GLN A 3 12.78 -3.27 -16.77
CA GLN A 3 13.10 -4.67 -17.01
C GLN A 3 13.47 -5.43 -15.71
N TRP A 4 14.16 -4.77 -14.80
CA TRP A 4 14.48 -5.34 -13.49
C TRP A 4 13.23 -5.55 -12.63
N LEU A 5 12.27 -4.60 -12.65
CA LEU A 5 10.98 -4.76 -11.96
C LEU A 5 10.16 -5.91 -12.54
N ARG A 6 10.10 -6.07 -13.85
CA ARG A 6 9.46 -7.25 -14.47
C ARG A 6 10.11 -8.55 -14.01
N GLN A 7 11.44 -8.60 -13.96
CA GLN A 7 12.16 -9.77 -13.43
C GLN A 7 11.82 -10.02 -11.96
N ALA A 8 11.70 -8.97 -11.12
CA ALA A 8 11.31 -9.08 -9.74
C ALA A 8 9.89 -9.65 -9.58
N HIS A 9 8.96 -9.28 -10.46
CA HIS A 9 7.60 -9.81 -10.50
C HIS A 9 7.58 -11.30 -10.87
N TYR A 10 8.23 -11.67 -11.97
CA TYR A 10 8.26 -13.07 -12.42
C TYR A 10 9.00 -13.97 -11.43
N ALA A 11 10.08 -13.50 -10.84
CA ALA A 11 10.81 -14.21 -9.80
C ALA A 11 9.99 -14.41 -8.51
N ALA A 12 9.03 -13.55 -8.25
CA ALA A 12 8.05 -13.69 -7.18
C ALA A 12 6.87 -14.62 -7.53
N GLY A 13 6.94 -15.30 -8.68
CA GLY A 13 5.88 -16.20 -9.16
C GLY A 13 4.64 -15.46 -9.67
N GLY A 14 4.80 -14.24 -10.17
CA GLY A 14 3.69 -13.42 -10.66
C GLY A 14 2.77 -12.86 -9.56
N LYS A 15 3.25 -12.83 -8.31
CA LYS A 15 2.46 -12.41 -7.14
C LYS A 15 3.07 -11.19 -6.47
N GLY A 16 2.93 -10.04 -7.11
CA GLY A 16 3.57 -8.80 -6.65
C GLY A 16 5.05 -8.73 -7.05
N PHE A 17 5.84 -7.92 -6.34
CA PHE A 17 7.24 -7.67 -6.65
C PHE A 17 8.13 -8.13 -5.51
N ALA A 18 9.20 -8.87 -5.82
CA ALA A 18 10.21 -9.22 -4.83
C ALA A 18 10.87 -7.96 -4.27
N HIS A 19 10.98 -7.87 -2.94
CA HIS A 19 11.49 -6.66 -2.29
C HIS A 19 12.98 -6.44 -2.46
N SER A 20 13.75 -7.49 -2.73
CA SER A 20 15.20 -7.43 -2.90
C SER A 20 15.75 -8.62 -3.69
N CYS A 21 16.96 -8.43 -4.17
CA CYS A 21 17.70 -9.43 -4.92
C CYS A 21 19.14 -9.50 -4.39
N TRP A 22 19.59 -10.69 -4.04
CA TRP A 22 20.97 -10.94 -3.64
C TRP A 22 21.86 -11.16 -4.86
N LEU A 23 22.91 -10.39 -5.02
CA LEU A 23 23.77 -10.42 -6.21
C LEU A 23 24.74 -11.62 -6.24
N PHE A 24 25.13 -12.12 -5.05
CA PHE A 24 26.19 -13.13 -4.88
C PHE A 24 25.68 -14.51 -4.52
N THR A 25 24.39 -14.80 -4.74
CA THR A 25 23.79 -16.10 -4.48
C THR A 25 23.43 -16.84 -5.77
N PRO A 26 23.28 -18.19 -5.75
CA PRO A 26 22.78 -18.93 -6.89
C PRO A 26 21.45 -18.36 -7.41
N ARG A 27 21.22 -18.48 -8.72
CA ARG A 27 20.10 -17.81 -9.42
C ARG A 27 18.73 -18.09 -8.81
N TRP A 28 18.49 -19.27 -8.28
CA TRP A 28 17.22 -19.71 -7.65
C TRP A 28 17.02 -19.17 -6.23
N TRP A 29 18.04 -18.62 -5.57
CA TRP A 29 17.98 -18.02 -4.24
C TRP A 29 18.16 -16.51 -4.26
N ARG A 30 18.21 -15.95 -5.44
CA ARG A 30 18.56 -14.55 -5.63
C ARG A 30 17.45 -13.60 -5.19
N TRP A 31 16.19 -13.98 -5.40
CA TRP A 31 15.04 -13.12 -5.17
C TRP A 31 14.31 -13.46 -3.87
N HIS A 32 13.98 -12.43 -3.11
CA HIS A 32 13.17 -12.57 -1.90
C HIS A 32 11.67 -12.65 -2.23
N LYS A 33 10.87 -12.95 -1.17
CA LYS A 33 9.41 -12.99 -1.28
C LYS A 33 8.84 -11.65 -1.73
N PRO A 34 7.68 -11.62 -2.39
CA PRO A 34 7.02 -10.38 -2.77
C PRO A 34 6.65 -9.58 -1.52
N TYR A 35 6.81 -8.26 -1.61
CA TYR A 35 6.52 -7.33 -0.52
C TYR A 35 5.24 -6.54 -0.86
N PRO A 36 4.16 -6.68 -0.05
CA PRO A 36 2.85 -6.13 -0.40
C PRO A 36 2.86 -4.61 -0.57
N GLU A 37 3.52 -3.87 0.33
CA GLU A 37 3.57 -2.41 0.30
C GLU A 37 4.16 -1.88 -1.01
N THR A 38 5.38 -2.33 -1.37
CA THR A 38 6.04 -1.89 -2.60
C THR A 38 5.27 -2.32 -3.83
N SER A 39 4.64 -3.49 -3.78
CA SER A 39 3.78 -3.97 -4.85
C SER A 39 2.57 -3.05 -5.05
N GLY A 40 1.99 -2.54 -3.97
CA GLY A 40 0.84 -1.65 -4.02
C GLY A 40 1.13 -0.38 -4.81
N TYR A 41 2.14 0.41 -4.44
CA TYR A 41 2.40 1.66 -5.17
C TYR A 41 3.12 1.50 -6.52
N LEU A 42 3.57 0.30 -6.87
CA LEU A 42 4.06 0.03 -8.23
C LEU A 42 2.94 -0.18 -9.24
N ILE A 43 1.72 -0.53 -8.83
CA ILE A 43 0.58 -0.77 -9.72
C ILE A 43 0.34 0.43 -10.63
N GLU A 44 0.27 1.65 -10.08
CA GLU A 44 0.08 2.88 -10.87
C GLU A 44 1.12 3.03 -11.98
N ASN A 45 2.40 2.78 -11.65
CA ASN A 45 3.49 2.90 -12.61
C ASN A 45 3.39 1.90 -13.77
N PHE A 46 2.80 0.74 -13.53
CA PHE A 46 2.62 -0.31 -14.52
C PHE A 46 1.35 -0.09 -15.36
N ILE A 47 0.27 0.40 -14.77
CA ILE A 47 -0.96 0.79 -15.49
C ILE A 47 -0.69 1.95 -16.46
N ASN A 48 0.05 2.97 -16.03
CA ASN A 48 0.32 4.18 -16.82
C ASN A 48 1.35 3.96 -17.94
N ASN A 49 1.66 2.72 -18.28
CA ASN A 49 2.60 2.40 -19.34
C ASN A 49 1.90 1.69 -20.49
N ASP A 50 2.10 2.16 -21.71
CA ASP A 50 1.52 1.59 -22.95
C ASP A 50 2.19 0.23 -23.29
N SER A 51 2.01 -0.76 -22.42
CA SER A 51 2.57 -2.10 -22.58
C SER A 51 1.62 -3.14 -22.03
N ALA A 52 1.13 -4.04 -22.88
CA ALA A 52 0.28 -5.15 -22.48
C ALA A 52 0.94 -6.07 -21.42
N GLU A 53 2.27 -6.21 -21.45
CA GLU A 53 2.99 -6.95 -20.43
C GLU A 53 2.92 -6.26 -19.07
N ASP A 54 3.10 -4.93 -19.03
CA ASP A 54 3.03 -4.16 -17.80
C ASP A 54 1.60 -4.11 -17.23
N ASP A 55 0.59 -4.00 -18.09
CA ASP A 55 -0.81 -4.07 -17.70
C ASP A 55 -1.14 -5.43 -17.05
N ASN A 56 -0.70 -6.54 -17.65
CA ASN A 56 -0.84 -7.87 -17.05
C ASN A 56 -0.14 -7.99 -15.70
N ILE A 57 1.06 -7.40 -15.53
CA ILE A 57 1.78 -7.38 -14.26
C ILE A 57 0.99 -6.60 -13.20
N ALA A 58 0.44 -5.44 -13.56
CA ALA A 58 -0.39 -4.63 -12.68
C ALA A 58 -1.65 -5.40 -12.26
N LYS A 59 -2.32 -6.06 -13.19
CA LYS A 59 -3.51 -6.89 -12.94
C LYS A 59 -3.20 -8.04 -11.98
N HIS A 60 -2.20 -8.86 -12.27
CA HIS A 60 -1.80 -9.99 -11.43
C HIS A 60 -1.37 -9.53 -10.03
N THR A 61 -0.70 -8.38 -9.93
CA THR A 61 -0.31 -7.78 -8.65
C THR A 61 -1.54 -7.36 -7.85
N SER A 62 -2.54 -6.75 -8.50
CA SER A 62 -3.79 -6.34 -7.87
C SER A 62 -4.61 -7.53 -7.40
N ASP A 63 -4.71 -8.59 -8.22
CA ASP A 63 -5.36 -9.85 -7.85
C ASP A 63 -4.71 -10.46 -6.60
N TRP A 64 -3.38 -10.55 -6.59
CA TRP A 64 -2.65 -11.08 -5.46
C TRP A 64 -2.85 -10.24 -4.19
N LEU A 65 -2.89 -8.92 -4.28
CA LEU A 65 -3.17 -8.07 -3.12
C LEU A 65 -4.56 -8.33 -2.56
N CYS A 66 -5.58 -8.51 -3.41
CA CYS A 66 -6.91 -8.91 -2.96
C CYS A 66 -6.90 -10.27 -2.26
N ASP A 67 -6.11 -11.25 -2.75
CA ASP A 67 -6.02 -12.58 -2.12
C ASP A 67 -5.40 -12.56 -0.73
N ILE A 68 -4.46 -11.65 -0.49
CA ILE A 68 -3.73 -11.56 0.79
C ILE A 68 -4.31 -10.55 1.77
N GLN A 69 -5.32 -9.77 1.37
CA GLN A 69 -5.99 -8.83 2.26
C GLN A 69 -6.65 -9.56 3.43
N HIS A 70 -6.46 -9.07 4.65
CA HIS A 70 -7.20 -9.57 5.80
C HIS A 70 -8.70 -9.29 5.65
N PRO A 71 -9.61 -10.16 6.14
CA PRO A 71 -11.06 -9.92 6.08
C PRO A 71 -11.49 -8.55 6.62
N ASP A 72 -10.83 -8.04 7.65
CA ASP A 72 -11.06 -6.71 8.24
C ASP A 72 -10.57 -5.54 7.36
N GLY A 73 -9.86 -5.81 6.24
CA GLY A 73 -9.43 -4.81 5.27
C GLY A 73 -7.99 -4.36 5.36
N TYR A 74 -7.23 -4.75 6.39
CA TYR A 74 -5.83 -4.36 6.52
C TYR A 74 -4.87 -5.32 5.80
N PHE A 75 -3.62 -4.86 5.68
CA PHE A 75 -2.48 -5.66 5.27
C PHE A 75 -1.46 -5.74 6.40
N PHE A 76 -0.74 -6.86 6.43
CA PHE A 76 0.30 -7.09 7.43
C PHE A 76 1.58 -6.31 7.12
N SER A 77 2.38 -6.04 8.17
CA SER A 77 3.73 -5.52 8.01
C SER A 77 4.67 -6.59 7.47
N GLY A 78 5.53 -6.20 6.52
CA GLY A 78 6.54 -7.09 5.97
C GLY A 78 5.96 -8.31 5.25
N THR A 79 6.75 -9.38 5.24
CA THR A 79 6.40 -10.67 4.62
C THR A 79 5.96 -11.73 5.64
N SER A 80 6.02 -11.42 6.93
CA SER A 80 5.77 -12.37 8.04
C SER A 80 4.30 -12.57 8.37
N ARG A 81 3.42 -11.64 7.97
CA ARG A 81 1.97 -11.65 8.24
C ARG A 81 1.62 -11.81 9.72
N ILE A 82 2.35 -11.11 10.61
CA ILE A 82 2.14 -11.22 12.06
C ILE A 82 1.33 -10.03 12.59
N HIS A 83 1.69 -8.80 12.17
CA HIS A 83 1.09 -7.59 12.71
C HIS A 83 0.43 -6.76 11.60
N PRO A 84 -0.78 -6.21 11.83
CA PRO A 84 -1.37 -5.25 10.92
C PRO A 84 -0.46 -4.03 10.76
N SER A 85 -0.45 -3.40 9.59
CA SER A 85 0.32 -2.19 9.35
C SER A 85 -0.55 -1.08 8.78
N PHE A 86 -0.65 0.03 9.51
CA PHE A 86 -1.35 1.22 9.04
C PHE A 86 -0.68 1.77 7.77
N PHE A 87 0.64 1.89 7.80
CA PHE A 87 1.41 2.41 6.68
C PHE A 87 1.28 1.54 5.42
N ASN A 88 1.54 0.22 5.56
CA ASN A 88 1.47 -0.70 4.41
C ASN A 88 0.05 -0.74 3.82
N THR A 89 -0.98 -0.76 4.67
CA THR A 89 -2.37 -0.75 4.22
C THR A 89 -2.68 0.51 3.41
N ALA A 90 -2.20 1.68 3.85
CA ALA A 90 -2.41 2.93 3.15
C ALA A 90 -1.64 2.99 1.80
N GLN A 91 -0.41 2.46 1.73
CA GLN A 91 0.34 2.42 0.47
C GLN A 91 -0.32 1.46 -0.54
N ILE A 92 -0.86 0.33 -0.07
CA ILE A 92 -1.60 -0.62 -0.91
C ILE A 92 -2.95 -0.03 -1.34
N LEU A 93 -3.62 0.74 -0.48
CA LEU A 93 -4.86 1.45 -0.80
C LEU A 93 -4.70 2.28 -2.08
N PHE A 94 -3.56 2.95 -2.25
CA PHE A 94 -3.26 3.75 -3.42
C PHE A 94 -3.22 2.91 -4.70
N GLY A 95 -2.54 1.75 -4.65
CA GLY A 95 -2.52 0.81 -5.78
C GLY A 95 -3.89 0.23 -6.12
N LEU A 96 -4.66 -0.16 -5.10
CA LEU A 96 -6.02 -0.67 -5.29
C LEU A 96 -6.96 0.40 -5.90
N TYR A 97 -6.76 1.68 -5.55
CA TYR A 97 -7.48 2.79 -6.17
C TYR A 97 -7.22 2.88 -7.67
N HIS A 98 -5.96 2.83 -8.09
CA HIS A 98 -5.62 2.86 -9.51
C HIS A 98 -6.13 1.62 -10.25
N ALA A 99 -6.02 0.43 -9.65
CA ALA A 99 -6.54 -0.80 -10.22
C ALA A 99 -8.08 -0.78 -10.36
N ALA A 100 -8.79 -0.31 -9.33
CA ALA A 100 -10.26 -0.22 -9.34
C ALA A 100 -10.78 0.71 -10.43
N ASN A 101 -10.09 1.84 -10.66
CA ASN A 101 -10.46 2.79 -11.70
C ASN A 101 -10.09 2.32 -13.11
N HIS A 102 -8.96 1.62 -13.24
CA HIS A 102 -8.46 1.18 -14.56
C HIS A 102 -9.20 -0.06 -15.07
N TYR A 103 -9.42 -1.04 -14.21
CA TYR A 103 -10.05 -2.31 -14.60
C TYR A 103 -11.56 -2.35 -14.36
N GLU A 104 -12.13 -1.38 -13.63
CA GLU A 104 -13.55 -1.31 -13.23
C GLU A 104 -14.06 -2.58 -12.52
N ASP A 105 -13.15 -3.36 -11.91
CA ASP A 105 -13.43 -4.64 -11.26
C ASP A 105 -13.98 -4.42 -9.84
N GLU A 106 -15.14 -5.03 -9.54
CA GLU A 106 -15.80 -4.94 -8.23
C GLU A 106 -14.98 -5.55 -7.10
N ARG A 107 -14.11 -6.50 -7.39
CA ARG A 107 -13.19 -7.09 -6.41
C ARG A 107 -12.18 -6.07 -5.90
N TYR A 108 -11.61 -5.26 -6.80
CA TYR A 108 -10.68 -4.19 -6.42
C TYR A 108 -11.39 -3.07 -5.68
N LYS A 109 -12.61 -2.69 -6.12
CA LYS A 109 -13.43 -1.70 -5.43
C LYS A 109 -13.80 -2.15 -4.01
N LEU A 110 -14.13 -3.42 -3.82
CA LEU A 110 -14.41 -3.99 -2.50
C LEU A 110 -13.16 -3.98 -1.60
N ALA A 111 -12.02 -4.41 -2.12
CA ALA A 111 -10.76 -4.41 -1.39
C ALA A 111 -10.33 -2.99 -0.99
N LEU A 112 -10.48 -2.03 -1.90
CA LEU A 112 -10.27 -0.60 -1.66
C LEU A 112 -11.14 -0.09 -0.51
N ARG A 113 -12.46 -0.33 -0.57
CA ARG A 113 -13.41 0.10 0.48
C ARG A 113 -13.05 -0.49 1.85
N LYS A 114 -12.76 -1.78 1.92
CA LYS A 114 -12.36 -2.44 3.18
C LYS A 114 -11.10 -1.83 3.79
N SER A 115 -10.06 -1.62 2.96
CA SER A 115 -8.82 -1.00 3.45
C SER A 115 -9.06 0.42 3.96
N ARG A 116 -9.85 1.20 3.22
CA ARG A 116 -10.18 2.57 3.61
C ARG A 116 -10.95 2.63 4.93
N VAL A 117 -11.98 1.81 5.09
CA VAL A 117 -12.76 1.71 6.34
C VAL A 117 -11.86 1.34 7.52
N TRP A 118 -10.97 0.36 7.34
CA TRP A 118 -10.04 -0.02 8.40
C TRP A 118 -9.09 1.12 8.77
N LEU A 119 -8.55 1.85 7.79
CA LEU A 119 -7.64 2.98 8.01
C LEU A 119 -8.33 4.13 8.75
N VAL A 120 -9.50 4.55 8.29
CA VAL A 120 -10.27 5.63 8.92
C VAL A 120 -10.65 5.25 10.35
N ASN A 121 -11.15 4.05 10.59
CA ASN A 121 -11.49 3.53 11.91
C ASN A 121 -10.27 3.26 12.81
N SER A 122 -9.06 3.41 12.28
CA SER A 122 -7.83 3.34 13.06
C SER A 122 -7.38 4.70 13.59
N LEU A 123 -8.00 5.81 13.14
CA LEU A 123 -7.69 7.16 13.61
C LEU A 123 -8.50 7.51 14.86
N ASP A 124 -7.86 8.21 15.79
CA ASP A 124 -8.53 8.83 16.95
C ASP A 124 -9.04 10.23 16.59
N GLU A 125 -9.73 10.87 17.53
CA GLU A 125 -10.28 12.24 17.39
C GLU A 125 -9.21 13.32 17.10
N LYS A 126 -7.93 12.99 17.36
CA LYS A 126 -6.78 13.85 17.06
C LYS A 126 -6.10 13.46 15.75
N GLY A 127 -6.71 12.59 14.97
CA GLY A 127 -6.19 12.11 13.70
C GLY A 127 -4.94 11.23 13.80
N ARG A 128 -4.67 10.61 14.97
CA ARG A 128 -3.53 9.72 15.16
C ARG A 128 -3.97 8.28 14.98
N SER A 129 -3.17 7.49 14.30
CA SER A 129 -3.46 6.06 14.27
C SER A 129 -3.24 5.42 15.63
N THR A 130 -4.21 4.63 16.06
CA THR A 130 -4.20 3.83 17.30
C THR A 130 -3.80 2.38 17.07
N ARG A 131 -3.73 1.94 15.79
CA ARG A 131 -3.45 0.56 15.39
C ARG A 131 -2.46 0.49 14.25
N GLY A 132 -1.70 -0.60 14.20
CA GLY A 132 -0.81 -0.87 13.07
C GLY A 132 0.40 0.06 12.95
N LEU A 133 0.81 0.71 14.03
CA LEU A 133 2.01 1.55 14.08
C LEU A 133 3.26 0.67 14.22
N TYR A 134 4.39 1.10 13.65
CA TYR A 134 5.69 0.44 13.85
C TYR A 134 6.15 0.48 15.32
N HIS A 135 5.86 1.60 15.99
CA HIS A 135 6.09 1.78 17.43
C HIS A 135 4.77 2.21 18.07
N PRO A 136 4.23 1.43 19.02
CA PRO A 136 2.99 1.78 19.70
C PRO A 136 3.02 3.20 20.28
N GLY A 137 1.97 3.97 20.03
CA GLY A 137 1.83 5.35 20.50
C GLY A 137 2.67 6.40 19.76
N TYR A 138 3.49 6.02 18.80
CA TYR A 138 4.32 6.94 18.04
C TYR A 138 3.79 7.17 16.62
N PHE A 139 3.13 8.30 16.42
CA PHE A 139 2.61 8.74 15.11
C PHE A 139 3.45 9.93 14.62
N ALA A 140 4.41 9.64 13.75
CA ALA A 140 5.41 10.60 13.26
C ALA A 140 5.05 11.18 11.88
N SER A 141 5.79 12.20 11.44
CA SER A 141 5.66 12.83 10.12
C SER A 141 5.71 11.86 8.94
N TYR A 142 6.40 10.75 9.08
CA TYR A 142 6.42 9.65 8.11
C TYR A 142 5.02 9.17 7.71
N TYR A 143 4.05 9.20 8.63
CA TYR A 143 2.67 8.80 8.35
C TYR A 143 1.89 9.77 7.47
N SER A 144 2.43 10.96 7.13
CA SER A 144 1.85 11.84 6.11
C SER A 144 1.65 11.10 4.78
N ARG A 145 2.59 10.20 4.44
CA ARG A 145 2.50 9.34 3.26
C ARG A 145 1.35 8.32 3.34
N ALA A 146 0.88 7.98 4.53
CA ALA A 146 -0.27 7.12 4.73
C ALA A 146 -1.59 7.90 4.71
N ILE A 147 -1.58 9.13 5.20
CA ILE A 147 -2.76 10.00 5.22
C ILE A 147 -3.15 10.44 3.80
N TRP A 148 -2.17 10.73 2.94
CA TRP A 148 -2.44 11.16 1.57
C TRP A 148 -3.28 10.17 0.74
N PRO A 149 -3.01 8.86 0.68
CA PRO A 149 -3.89 7.90 0.01
C PRO A 149 -5.32 7.88 0.57
N ILE A 150 -5.49 8.01 1.89
CA ILE A 150 -6.81 8.04 2.51
C ILE A 150 -7.62 9.25 2.03
N LEU A 151 -6.99 10.43 1.97
CA LEU A 151 -7.63 11.64 1.45
C LEU A 151 -7.95 11.54 -0.04
N LYS A 152 -7.02 10.99 -0.83
CA LYS A 152 -7.20 10.86 -2.28
C LYS A 152 -8.34 9.91 -2.67
N THR A 153 -8.58 8.89 -1.86
CA THR A 153 -9.56 7.82 -2.17
C THR A 153 -10.91 8.02 -1.49
N GLY A 154 -11.10 9.09 -0.72
CA GLY A 154 -12.29 9.33 0.06
C GLY A 154 -13.22 10.37 -0.53
N ASP A 155 -14.50 10.27 -0.15
CA ASP A 155 -15.47 11.35 -0.29
C ASP A 155 -15.24 12.41 0.79
N VAL A 156 -15.71 13.63 0.53
CA VAL A 156 -15.49 14.81 1.39
C VAL A 156 -16.01 14.58 2.82
N ASP A 157 -17.10 13.83 2.98
CA ASP A 157 -17.79 13.60 4.26
C ASP A 157 -17.02 12.70 5.24
N ASP A 158 -16.12 11.83 4.75
CA ASP A 158 -15.32 10.92 5.57
C ASP A 158 -13.99 11.53 6.05
N SER A 159 -13.74 12.80 5.76
CA SER A 159 -12.41 13.40 5.87
C SER A 159 -12.09 14.01 7.25
N GLY A 160 -13.02 14.06 8.19
CA GLY A 160 -12.84 14.76 9.48
C GLY A 160 -11.56 14.34 10.21
N TYR A 161 -11.45 13.08 10.60
CA TYR A 161 -10.25 12.59 11.32
C TYR A 161 -9.00 12.56 10.44
N THR A 162 -9.14 12.44 9.13
CA THR A 162 -8.01 12.46 8.20
C THR A 162 -7.43 13.87 8.06
N LEU A 163 -8.27 14.91 8.06
CA LEU A 163 -7.83 16.31 8.12
C LEU A 163 -7.16 16.63 9.47
N GLU A 164 -7.72 16.13 10.58
CA GLU A 164 -7.07 16.25 11.89
C GLU A 164 -5.68 15.59 11.93
N SER A 165 -5.47 14.48 11.17
CA SER A 165 -4.14 13.89 11.02
C SER A 165 -3.14 14.87 10.38
N LEU A 166 -3.56 15.62 9.36
CA LEU A 166 -2.70 16.64 8.74
C LEU A 166 -2.41 17.77 9.70
N ASN A 167 -3.43 18.25 10.44
CA ASN A 167 -3.26 19.30 11.46
C ASN A 167 -2.27 18.83 12.55
N PHE A 168 -2.45 17.62 13.04
CA PHE A 168 -1.55 17.01 14.03
C PHE A 168 -0.10 16.95 13.55
N LEU A 169 0.13 16.52 12.30
CA LEU A 169 1.47 16.45 11.72
C LEU A 169 2.04 17.84 11.46
N TRP A 170 1.22 18.76 10.98
CA TRP A 170 1.60 20.14 10.71
C TRP A 170 2.07 20.90 11.96
N GLN A 171 1.38 20.71 13.09
CA GLN A 171 1.76 21.32 14.38
C GLN A 171 3.11 20.83 14.91
N ARG A 172 3.63 19.69 14.40
CA ARG A 172 4.90 19.10 14.81
C ARG A 172 6.06 19.38 13.86
N ARG A 173 5.82 20.20 12.83
CA ARG A 173 6.93 20.62 11.95
C ARG A 173 7.93 21.45 12.75
N LEU A 174 9.19 21.33 12.40
CA LEU A 174 10.26 22.16 12.93
C LEU A 174 10.14 23.60 12.40
N SER A 175 10.76 24.56 13.08
CA SER A 175 10.75 25.97 12.66
C SER A 175 11.37 26.23 11.27
N ASN A 176 12.15 25.29 10.79
CA ASN A 176 12.80 25.33 9.47
C ASN A 176 12.05 24.52 8.38
N GLY A 177 10.87 24.03 8.64
CA GLY A 177 10.00 23.30 7.69
C GLY A 177 9.74 21.86 8.08
#